data_ffa596232ceb0e5a611d0f7df01007b8
#
_entry.id   ffa596232ceb0e5a611d0f7df01007b8
#
_cell.length_a   1.000
_cell.length_b   1.000
_cell.length_c   1.000
_cell.angle_alpha   90.00
_cell.angle_beta   90.00
_cell.angle_gamma   90.00
#
_symmetry.space_group_name_H-M   'P 1'
#
loop_
_entity.id
_entity.type
_entity.pdbx_description
1 polymer ?
#
loop_
_entity_poly.entity_id
_entity_poly.type
_entity_poly.pdbx_seq_one_letter_code
_entity_poly.pdbx_strand_id
1 'polypeptide(L)'
;HKDWTAYSNKEKNGKTCFIASEPLKSSGKYNKSNRGKTYVFVTNVKNGTNHEISVVAGFNYKKNTKVKFTIDKNTTLLFPIDDRAWSESPKIDKILVRKMKKGNKLIIEGTSSPGNVIIDHYSLSGFTKALALIDKNCS
;
A
#
# COMPACT_ATOMS: atom_id res chain seq x y z
N HIS A 1 6.70 -2.50 -13.99
CA HIS A 1 5.62 -2.24 -14.95
C HIS A 1 4.96 -0.90 -14.66
N LYS A 2 5.30 0.09 -15.47
CA LYS A 2 4.77 1.45 -15.32
C LYS A 2 4.98 1.98 -13.90
N ASP A 3 3.89 2.16 -13.14
CA ASP A 3 3.98 2.77 -11.81
C ASP A 3 4.12 1.76 -10.68
N TRP A 4 4.23 0.47 -10.99
CA TRP A 4 4.40 -0.60 -10.01
C TRP A 4 5.62 -1.45 -10.33
N THR A 5 6.45 -1.68 -9.33
CA THR A 5 7.69 -2.47 -9.47
C THR A 5 7.62 -3.72 -8.61
N ALA A 6 7.99 -4.85 -9.21
CA ALA A 6 8.00 -6.13 -8.52
C ALA A 6 9.40 -6.46 -7.99
N TYR A 7 9.46 -6.97 -6.78
CA TYR A 7 10.69 -7.36 -6.08
C TYR A 7 10.56 -8.77 -5.52
N SER A 8 11.67 -9.46 -5.37
CA SER A 8 11.70 -10.73 -4.66
C SER A 8 12.91 -10.81 -3.75
N ASN A 9 12.71 -11.37 -2.56
CA ASN A 9 13.77 -11.65 -1.60
C ASN A 9 13.73 -13.11 -1.24
N LYS A 10 14.89 -13.76 -1.31
CA LYS A 10 15.04 -15.16 -0.94
C LYS A 10 15.68 -15.21 0.45
N GLU A 11 14.93 -15.70 1.41
CA GLU A 11 15.38 -15.79 2.80
C GLU A 11 15.56 -17.25 3.22
N LYS A 12 16.21 -17.48 4.38
CA LYS A 12 16.44 -18.82 4.92
C LYS A 12 15.17 -19.65 5.02
N ASN A 13 14.05 -19.01 5.39
CA ASN A 13 12.78 -19.68 5.65
C ASN A 13 11.78 -19.57 4.52
N GLY A 14 12.22 -19.13 3.34
CA GLY A 14 11.33 -19.03 2.21
C GLY A 14 11.59 -17.82 1.34
N LYS A 15 10.67 -17.58 0.43
CA LYS A 15 10.75 -16.52 -0.55
C LYS A 15 9.61 -15.52 -0.34
N THR A 16 9.94 -14.25 -0.35
CA THR A 16 8.97 -13.17 -0.25
C THR A 16 9.02 -12.34 -1.52
N CYS A 17 7.88 -12.11 -2.13
CA CYS A 17 7.76 -11.24 -3.29
C CYS A 17 6.79 -10.12 -2.97
N PHE A 18 7.05 -8.94 -3.48
CA PHE A 18 6.14 -7.83 -3.30
C PHE A 18 6.20 -6.87 -4.48
N ILE A 19 5.12 -6.14 -4.67
CA ILE A 19 5.09 -5.02 -5.59
C ILE A 19 4.97 -3.75 -4.77
N ALA A 20 5.53 -2.67 -5.30
CA ALA A 20 5.55 -1.38 -4.61
C ALA A 20 5.27 -0.26 -5.59
N SER A 21 4.63 0.79 -5.09
CA SER A 21 4.43 2.02 -5.82
C SER A 21 4.65 3.21 -4.90
N GLU A 22 5.16 4.29 -5.46
CA GLU A 22 5.31 5.56 -4.77
C GLU A 22 4.21 6.51 -5.21
N PRO A 23 3.81 7.48 -4.36
CA PRO A 23 2.78 8.43 -4.79
C PRO A 23 3.29 9.34 -5.91
N LEU A 24 2.38 9.67 -6.83
CA LEU A 24 2.66 10.63 -7.90
C LEU A 24 2.70 12.04 -7.36
N LYS A 25 1.87 12.32 -6.37
CA LYS A 25 1.81 13.63 -5.71
C LYS A 25 1.22 13.46 -4.32
N SER A 26 1.57 14.40 -3.46
CA SER A 26 1.08 14.44 -2.08
C SER A 26 0.65 15.84 -1.75
N SER A 27 -0.40 15.97 -0.93
CA SER A 27 -0.88 17.26 -0.43
C SER A 27 -1.13 17.18 1.06
N GLY A 28 -1.16 18.36 1.71
CA GLY A 28 -1.32 18.45 3.14
C GLY A 28 -0.13 19.16 3.78
N LYS A 29 -0.21 19.33 5.10
CA LYS A 29 0.84 20.03 5.84
C LYS A 29 1.83 19.05 6.44
N TYR A 30 3.02 18.98 5.86
CA TYR A 30 4.12 18.17 6.36
C TYR A 30 5.45 18.75 5.93
N ASN A 31 6.52 18.39 6.65
CA ASN A 31 7.87 18.80 6.28
C ASN A 31 8.41 17.81 5.24
N LYS A 32 8.54 18.26 3.99
CA LYS A 32 8.99 17.42 2.88
C LYS A 32 10.38 16.84 3.11
N SER A 33 11.26 17.58 3.73
CA SER A 33 12.64 17.12 3.96
C SER A 33 12.73 16.09 5.09
N ASN A 34 11.74 16.04 5.98
CA ASN A 34 11.71 15.08 7.11
C ASN A 34 10.79 13.89 6.85
N ARG A 35 10.00 13.92 5.79
CA ARG A 35 9.15 12.80 5.47
C ARG A 35 9.97 11.65 4.92
N GLY A 36 9.80 10.47 5.51
CA GLY A 36 10.47 9.26 5.03
C GLY A 36 9.85 8.76 3.73
N LYS A 37 10.37 7.63 3.26
CA LYS A 37 9.86 7.01 2.03
C LYS A 37 8.42 6.59 2.20
N THR A 38 7.64 6.75 1.14
CA THR A 38 6.20 6.51 1.12
C THR A 38 5.89 5.49 0.05
N TYR A 39 5.22 4.39 0.44
CA TYR A 39 4.92 3.29 -0.47
C TYR A 39 3.58 2.63 -0.16
N VAL A 40 2.98 2.06 -1.20
CA VAL A 40 1.98 1.01 -1.04
C VAL A 40 2.63 -0.29 -1.48
N PHE A 41 2.49 -1.33 -0.65
CA PHE A 41 3.01 -2.67 -0.94
C PHE A 41 1.88 -3.67 -1.04
N VAL A 42 2.04 -4.64 -1.95
CA VAL A 42 1.25 -5.87 -1.93
C VAL A 42 2.25 -7.02 -1.88
N THR A 43 2.15 -7.85 -0.86
CA THR A 43 3.17 -8.84 -0.51
C THR A 43 2.63 -10.25 -0.57
N ASN A 44 3.40 -11.15 -1.21
CA ASN A 44 3.19 -12.59 -1.18
C ASN A 44 4.36 -13.25 -0.45
N VAL A 45 4.04 -14.13 0.47
CA VAL A 45 5.03 -15.00 1.12
C VAL A 45 4.77 -16.41 0.58
N LYS A 46 5.77 -17.01 -0.06
CA LYS A 46 5.62 -18.34 -0.63
C LYS A 46 5.22 -19.35 0.45
N ASN A 47 4.15 -20.08 0.21
CA ASN A 47 3.53 -21.03 1.16
C ASN A 47 2.98 -20.36 2.42
N GLY A 48 2.71 -19.06 2.34
CA GLY A 48 2.16 -18.27 3.44
C GLY A 48 1.08 -17.32 2.96
N THR A 49 1.07 -16.11 3.52
CA THR A 49 0.08 -15.09 3.20
C THR A 49 0.28 -14.55 1.79
N ASN A 50 -0.80 -14.40 1.03
CA ASN A 50 -0.79 -13.82 -0.30
C ASN A 50 -1.60 -12.53 -0.33
N HIS A 51 -1.13 -11.57 -1.12
CA HIS A 51 -1.82 -10.31 -1.38
C HIS A 51 -2.06 -9.47 -0.13
N GLU A 52 -1.10 -9.46 0.80
CA GLU A 52 -1.20 -8.58 1.95
C GLU A 52 -0.90 -7.15 1.54
N ILE A 53 -1.87 -6.26 1.74
CA ILE A 53 -1.72 -4.83 1.45
C ILE A 53 -1.17 -4.13 2.67
N SER A 54 -0.13 -3.31 2.47
CA SER A 54 0.36 -2.43 3.51
C SER A 54 0.72 -1.07 2.91
N VAL A 55 0.58 -0.03 3.73
CA VAL A 55 0.91 1.34 3.36
C VAL A 55 1.97 1.84 4.33
N VAL A 56 3.05 2.38 3.78
CA VAL A 56 4.09 3.05 4.57
C VAL A 56 3.97 4.54 4.28
N ALA A 57 3.63 5.31 5.32
CA ALA A 57 3.33 6.73 5.15
C ALA A 57 4.55 7.64 5.12
N GLY A 58 5.67 7.22 5.70
CA GLY A 58 6.83 8.06 5.86
C GLY A 58 6.72 9.05 7.02
N PHE A 59 5.67 8.96 7.80
CA PHE A 59 5.45 9.69 9.05
C PHE A 59 4.64 8.81 9.99
N ASN A 60 4.66 9.11 11.28
CA ASN A 60 3.84 8.38 12.24
C ASN A 60 2.40 8.87 12.17
N TYR A 61 1.46 7.94 12.10
CA TYR A 61 0.04 8.26 12.14
C TYR A 61 -0.39 8.65 13.54
N LYS A 62 -1.36 9.53 13.61
CA LYS A 62 -1.99 9.91 14.88
C LYS A 62 -2.76 8.71 15.44
N LYS A 63 -2.60 8.45 16.73
CA LYS A 63 -3.32 7.36 17.42
C LYS A 63 -4.83 7.56 17.33
N ASN A 64 -5.55 6.47 17.27
CA ASN A 64 -7.03 6.44 17.21
C ASN A 64 -7.61 7.06 15.94
N THR A 65 -6.82 7.15 14.87
CA THR A 65 -7.31 7.54 13.54
C THR A 65 -7.34 6.33 12.63
N LYS A 66 -8.05 6.45 11.51
CA LYS A 66 -8.07 5.44 10.47
C LYS A 66 -7.48 6.02 9.19
N VAL A 67 -6.99 5.15 8.32
CA VAL A 67 -6.44 5.55 7.02
C VAL A 67 -7.50 5.24 5.98
N LYS A 68 -7.82 6.21 5.13
CA LYS A 68 -8.77 6.00 4.02
C LYS A 68 -8.01 5.54 2.79
N PHE A 69 -8.42 4.40 2.28
CA PHE A 69 -7.86 3.76 1.09
C PHE A 69 -8.94 3.79 0.02
N THR A 70 -8.83 4.71 -0.91
CA THR A 70 -9.89 4.97 -1.90
C THR A 70 -9.42 4.56 -3.29
N ILE A 71 -10.11 3.59 -3.87
CA ILE A 71 -9.88 3.16 -5.25
C ILE A 71 -11.00 3.76 -6.09
N ASP A 72 -10.65 4.70 -6.96
CA ASP A 72 -11.60 5.50 -7.74
C ASP A 72 -12.64 6.16 -6.82
N LYS A 73 -13.81 5.55 -6.60
CA LYS A 73 -14.86 6.11 -5.74
C LYS A 73 -15.18 5.25 -4.51
N ASN A 74 -14.44 4.15 -4.30
CA ASN A 74 -14.72 3.22 -3.21
C ASN A 74 -13.69 3.34 -2.10
N THR A 75 -14.14 3.67 -0.90
CA THR A 75 -13.27 3.85 0.27
C THR A 75 -13.35 2.69 1.22
N THR A 76 -12.18 2.19 1.64
CA THR A 76 -12.04 1.19 2.69
C THR A 76 -11.11 1.77 3.75
N LEU A 77 -11.38 1.47 5.03
CA LEU A 77 -10.55 1.97 6.12
C LEU A 77 -9.44 0.97 6.43
N LEU A 78 -8.23 1.48 6.57
CA LEU A 78 -7.08 0.72 7.05
C LEU A 78 -6.75 1.14 8.48
N PHE A 79 -6.04 0.27 9.19
CA PHE A 79 -5.73 0.44 10.60
C PHE A 79 -4.23 0.72 10.78
N PRO A 80 -3.88 1.91 11.28
CA PRO A 80 -2.47 2.28 11.41
C PRO A 80 -1.84 1.78 12.70
N ILE A 81 -0.56 1.41 12.59
CA ILE A 81 0.33 1.16 13.71
C ILE A 81 1.64 1.88 13.37
N ASP A 82 2.00 2.90 14.16
CA ASP A 82 3.17 3.75 13.92
C ASP A 82 3.11 4.41 12.54
N ASP A 83 4.01 4.07 11.62
CA ASP A 83 4.07 4.68 10.28
C ASP A 83 3.46 3.81 9.19
N ARG A 84 2.81 2.73 9.56
CA ARG A 84 2.27 1.74 8.61
C ARG A 84 0.80 1.47 8.86
N ALA A 85 0.08 1.11 7.80
CA ALA A 85 -1.33 0.77 7.90
C ALA A 85 -1.64 -0.51 7.13
N TRP A 86 -2.57 -1.32 7.67
CA TRP A 86 -3.00 -2.59 7.09
C TRP A 86 -4.52 -2.66 7.04
N SER A 87 -5.03 -3.54 6.19
CA SER A 87 -6.46 -3.86 6.19
C SER A 87 -6.81 -4.69 7.43
N GLU A 88 -8.12 -4.83 7.66
CA GLU A 88 -8.63 -5.58 8.81
C GLU A 88 -8.32 -7.07 8.74
N SER A 89 -8.29 -7.65 7.54
CA SER A 89 -8.16 -9.10 7.37
C SER A 89 -7.68 -9.47 5.97
N PRO A 90 -7.21 -10.73 5.78
CA PRO A 90 -6.90 -11.24 4.44
C PRO A 90 -8.10 -11.21 3.48
N LYS A 91 -9.31 -11.34 4.00
CA LYS A 91 -10.53 -11.26 3.19
C LYS A 91 -10.69 -9.86 2.58
N ILE A 92 -10.44 -8.82 3.37
CA ILE A 92 -10.48 -7.44 2.89
C ILE A 92 -9.36 -7.18 1.88
N ASP A 93 -8.17 -7.70 2.13
CA ASP A 93 -7.05 -7.59 1.17
C ASP A 93 -7.45 -8.13 -0.20
N LYS A 94 -8.10 -9.27 -0.25
CA LYS A 94 -8.55 -9.87 -1.52
C LYS A 94 -9.54 -8.98 -2.27
N ILE A 95 -10.46 -8.37 -1.53
CA ILE A 95 -11.44 -7.45 -2.10
C ILE A 95 -10.73 -6.22 -2.67
N LEU A 96 -9.79 -5.66 -1.92
CA LEU A 96 -9.03 -4.48 -2.36
C LEU A 96 -8.17 -4.78 -3.59
N VAL A 97 -7.49 -5.91 -3.61
CA VAL A 97 -6.67 -6.29 -4.76
C VAL A 97 -7.53 -6.43 -6.01
N ARG A 98 -8.71 -7.02 -5.89
CA ARG A 98 -9.64 -7.15 -7.01
C ARG A 98 -10.05 -5.78 -7.55
N LYS A 99 -10.33 -4.83 -6.66
CA LYS A 99 -10.68 -3.46 -7.04
C LYS A 99 -9.50 -2.73 -7.67
N MET A 100 -8.29 -2.95 -7.14
CA MET A 100 -7.06 -2.34 -7.69
C MET A 100 -6.77 -2.80 -9.11
N LYS A 101 -7.08 -4.06 -9.44
CA LYS A 101 -6.90 -4.59 -10.80
C LYS A 101 -7.79 -3.86 -11.81
N LYS A 102 -8.97 -3.42 -11.40
CA LYS A 102 -9.95 -2.76 -12.27
C LYS A 102 -9.89 -1.24 -12.18
N GLY A 103 -9.22 -0.71 -11.17
CA GLY A 103 -9.19 0.72 -10.89
C GLY A 103 -8.11 1.47 -11.64
N ASN A 104 -8.22 2.79 -11.60
CA ASN A 104 -7.27 3.70 -12.25
C ASN A 104 -6.45 4.49 -11.25
N LYS A 105 -7.08 4.91 -10.16
CA LYS A 105 -6.46 5.79 -9.17
C LYS A 105 -6.64 5.24 -7.77
N LEU A 106 -5.62 5.43 -6.95
CA LEU A 106 -5.65 5.09 -5.54
C LEU A 106 -5.29 6.35 -4.76
N ILE A 107 -6.13 6.71 -3.80
CA ILE A 107 -5.89 7.86 -2.94
C ILE A 107 -5.84 7.36 -1.50
N ILE A 108 -4.78 7.74 -0.80
CA ILE A 108 -4.60 7.36 0.60
C ILE A 108 -4.59 8.62 1.44
N GLU A 109 -5.53 8.71 2.38
CA GLU A 109 -5.64 9.83 3.28
C GLU A 109 -5.36 9.36 4.70
N GLY A 110 -4.33 9.92 5.32
CA GLY A 110 -3.96 9.62 6.68
C GLY A 110 -3.80 10.87 7.50
N THR A 111 -3.84 10.73 8.81
CA THR A 111 -3.62 11.84 9.75
C THR A 111 -2.29 11.62 10.45
N SER A 112 -1.39 12.58 10.34
CA SER A 112 -0.08 12.54 11.00
C SER A 112 -0.21 12.74 12.49
N SER A 113 0.80 12.35 13.28
CA SER A 113 0.73 12.47 14.73
C SER A 113 0.49 13.90 15.23
N PRO A 114 0.99 14.98 14.57
CA PRO A 114 0.59 16.35 14.93
C PRO A 114 -0.87 16.68 14.60
N GLY A 115 -1.58 15.85 13.85
CA GLY A 115 -2.99 16.06 13.54
C GLY A 115 -3.27 16.64 12.16
N ASN A 116 -2.30 16.59 11.26
CA ASN A 116 -2.48 17.10 9.89
C ASN A 116 -2.94 15.99 8.95
N VAL A 117 -3.93 16.30 8.12
CA VAL A 117 -4.40 15.36 7.09
C VAL A 117 -3.48 15.43 5.89
N ILE A 118 -2.98 14.27 5.47
CA ILE A 118 -2.07 14.16 4.33
C ILE A 118 -2.70 13.20 3.31
N ILE A 119 -2.73 13.64 2.06
CA ILE A 119 -3.37 12.90 0.97
C ILE A 119 -2.32 12.55 -0.08
N ASP A 120 -2.15 11.26 -0.31
CA ASP A 120 -1.21 10.73 -1.30
C ASP A 120 -1.98 10.15 -2.48
N HIS A 121 -1.58 10.53 -3.69
CA HIS A 121 -2.20 10.07 -4.93
C HIS A 121 -1.30 9.08 -5.64
N TYR A 122 -1.82 7.90 -5.91
CA TYR A 122 -1.11 6.83 -6.60
C TYR A 122 -1.79 6.49 -7.92
N SER A 123 -1.01 6.00 -8.87
CA SER A 123 -1.53 5.42 -10.10
C SER A 123 -1.66 3.92 -9.94
N LEU A 124 -2.69 3.31 -10.52
CA LEU A 124 -2.84 1.86 -10.57
C LEU A 124 -2.35 1.28 -11.92
N SER A 125 -1.73 2.12 -12.75
CA SER A 125 -1.18 1.68 -14.03
C SER A 125 -0.03 0.70 -13.83
N GLY A 126 -0.16 -0.49 -14.42
CA GLY A 126 0.84 -1.54 -14.27
C GLY A 126 0.62 -2.48 -13.09
N PHE A 127 -0.38 -2.20 -12.25
CA PHE A 127 -0.65 -3.00 -11.06
C PHE A 127 -0.88 -4.49 -11.38
N THR A 128 -1.78 -4.77 -12.31
CA THR A 128 -2.15 -6.16 -12.64
C THR A 128 -0.96 -6.97 -13.17
N LYS A 129 -0.15 -6.35 -14.03
CA LYS A 129 1.04 -7.02 -14.58
C LYS A 129 2.10 -7.28 -13.52
N ALA A 130 2.35 -6.31 -12.65
CA ALA A 130 3.32 -6.46 -11.57
C ALA A 130 2.84 -7.54 -10.57
N LEU A 131 1.55 -7.54 -10.24
CA LEU A 131 0.98 -8.54 -9.35
C LEU A 131 1.12 -9.95 -9.92
N ALA A 132 0.89 -10.12 -11.23
CA ALA A 132 1.05 -11.42 -11.88
C ALA A 132 2.46 -11.98 -11.73
N LEU A 133 3.48 -11.12 -11.73
CA LEU A 133 4.87 -11.55 -11.54
C LEU A 133 5.09 -12.14 -10.14
N ILE A 134 4.60 -11.48 -9.10
CA ILE A 134 4.79 -12.01 -7.75
C ILE A 134 3.92 -13.24 -7.50
N ASP A 135 2.75 -13.33 -8.13
CA ASP A 135 1.91 -14.53 -8.04
C ASP A 135 2.58 -15.73 -8.68
N LYS A 136 3.27 -15.51 -9.79
CA LYS A 136 4.03 -16.56 -10.45
C LYS A 136 5.20 -17.06 -9.63
N ASN A 137 5.88 -16.17 -8.91
CA ASN A 137 7.13 -16.49 -8.23
C ASN A 137 6.97 -16.84 -6.75
N CYS A 138 5.90 -16.40 -6.10
CA CYS A 138 5.71 -16.53 -4.65
C CYS A 138 4.30 -16.94 -4.23
N SER A 139 3.61 -17.68 -5.04
CA SER A 139 2.28 -18.15 -4.60
C SER A 139 2.31 -19.58 -4.07
#